data_c7a45ec47411507dec475d0760add6fe
#
_entry.id   c7a45ec47411507dec475d0760add6fe
#
_cell.length_a   1.000
_cell.length_b   1.000
_cell.length_c   1.000
_cell.angle_alpha   90.00
_cell.angle_beta   90.00
_cell.angle_gamma   90.00
#
_symmetry.space_group_name_H-M   'P 1'
#
loop_
_entity.id
_entity.type
_entity.pdbx_description
1 polymer ?
#
loop_
_entity_poly.entity_id
_entity_poly.type
_entity_poly.pdbx_seq_one_letter_code
_entity_poly.pdbx_strand_id
1 'polypeptide(L)'
;MKSFVLSGVGLALLALAGCAADPSNDPRSGGFFGGARGLASGDYDLRQQQLREERDDSLSELRSLRREGAALETERAMRADEVAAQRRQLAALQSRNQEMARRIEQLRRSKAATEQRTAEMRRKQQRLTRDIRQFEAELDRGQLSAPQADAKRLSLERQYDAIEKL
;
A
#
# COMPACT_ATOMS: atom_id res chain seq x y z
N MET A 1 -11.31 -76.46 41.10
CA MET A 1 -12.14 -75.47 40.32
C MET A 1 -12.43 -74.25 41.15
N LYS A 2 -11.44 -73.57 41.79
CA LYS A 2 -11.64 -72.35 42.59
C LYS A 2 -10.72 -71.17 42.24
N SER A 3 -9.92 -71.25 41.18
CA SER A 3 -8.90 -70.23 40.87
C SER A 3 -9.25 -69.33 39.66
N PHE A 4 -10.38 -69.54 39.00
CA PHE A 4 -10.73 -68.78 37.77
C PHE A 4 -11.65 -67.62 38.03
N VAL A 5 -12.24 -67.44 39.20
CA VAL A 5 -13.23 -66.36 39.47
C VAL A 5 -12.56 -65.07 39.93
N LEU A 6 -11.34 -65.16 40.48
CA LEU A 6 -10.64 -63.94 40.96
C LEU A 6 -9.98 -63.09 39.84
N SER A 7 -9.67 -63.70 38.67
CA SER A 7 -9.06 -62.94 37.54
C SER A 7 -10.02 -62.04 36.76
N GLY A 8 -11.34 -62.32 36.83
CA GLY A 8 -12.36 -61.57 36.11
C GLY A 8 -12.74 -60.23 36.77
N VAL A 9 -12.61 -60.11 38.07
CA VAL A 9 -13.00 -58.93 38.83
C VAL A 9 -11.91 -57.81 38.73
N GLY A 10 -10.63 -58.19 38.60
CA GLY A 10 -9.54 -57.22 38.47
C GLY A 10 -9.50 -56.50 37.12
N LEU A 11 -9.96 -57.15 36.06
CA LEU A 11 -9.95 -56.57 34.72
C LEU A 11 -11.12 -55.58 34.50
N ALA A 12 -12.24 -55.77 35.21
CA ALA A 12 -13.39 -54.85 35.09
C ALA A 12 -13.21 -53.50 35.82
N LEU A 13 -12.32 -53.44 36.81
CA LEU A 13 -12.03 -52.19 37.55
C LEU A 13 -11.03 -51.30 36.83
N LEU A 14 -10.21 -51.79 35.93
CA LEU A 14 -9.29 -51.00 35.11
C LEU A 14 -9.95 -50.29 33.91
N ALA A 15 -11.15 -50.73 33.51
CA ALA A 15 -11.88 -50.10 32.40
C ALA A 15 -12.66 -48.81 32.80
N LEU A 16 -12.84 -48.55 34.09
CA LEU A 16 -13.54 -47.36 34.60
C LEU A 16 -12.60 -46.17 34.87
N ALA A 17 -11.29 -46.36 34.83
CA ALA A 17 -10.31 -45.30 35.06
C ALA A 17 -9.95 -44.48 33.79
N GLY A 18 -10.48 -44.86 32.63
CA GLY A 18 -10.10 -44.27 31.32
C GLY A 18 -10.86 -43.05 30.88
N CYS A 19 -11.87 -42.58 31.64
CA CYS A 19 -12.71 -41.47 31.21
C CYS A 19 -12.55 -40.18 32.03
N ALA A 20 -11.44 -39.97 32.69
CA ALA A 20 -11.28 -38.85 33.60
C ALA A 20 -10.03 -38.02 33.29
N ALA A 21 -9.88 -37.44 32.11
CA ALA A 21 -9.04 -36.24 31.93
C ALA A 21 -9.20 -35.69 30.50
N ASP A 22 -10.29 -35.09 30.23
CA ASP A 22 -10.26 -34.02 29.22
C ASP A 22 -10.11 -32.69 30.00
N PRO A 23 -8.94 -31.99 29.92
CA PRO A 23 -8.72 -30.74 30.63
C PRO A 23 -9.50 -29.56 30.00
N SER A 24 -10.24 -29.79 28.96
CA SER A 24 -11.10 -28.76 28.37
C SER A 24 -12.42 -28.72 29.14
N ASN A 25 -12.55 -27.80 30.08
CA ASN A 25 -13.84 -27.40 30.68
C ASN A 25 -14.74 -26.68 29.64
N ASP A 26 -14.77 -27.18 28.41
CA ASP A 26 -15.64 -26.67 27.38
C ASP A 26 -17.08 -27.13 27.65
N PRO A 27 -18.04 -26.22 27.91
CA PRO A 27 -19.43 -26.58 28.15
C PRO A 27 -20.08 -27.34 26.98
N ARG A 28 -19.46 -27.30 25.80
CA ARG A 28 -19.91 -28.09 24.63
C ARG A 28 -19.49 -29.54 24.67
N SER A 29 -18.41 -29.87 25.38
CA SER A 29 -17.86 -31.25 25.47
C SER A 29 -18.16 -31.94 26.80
N GLY A 30 -18.42 -31.20 27.87
CA GLY A 30 -18.49 -31.72 29.25
C GLY A 30 -19.88 -32.14 29.75
N GLY A 31 -20.95 -31.97 29.00
CA GLY A 31 -22.30 -32.30 29.42
C GLY A 31 -22.73 -31.53 30.71
N PHE A 32 -23.82 -32.05 31.38
CA PHE A 32 -24.39 -31.40 32.57
C PHE A 32 -23.40 -31.30 33.76
N PHE A 33 -22.56 -32.30 33.97
CA PHE A 33 -21.58 -32.31 35.05
C PHE A 33 -20.38 -31.41 34.80
N GLY A 34 -19.96 -31.18 33.52
CA GLY A 34 -18.94 -30.24 33.15
C GLY A 34 -19.38 -28.78 33.41
N GLY A 35 -20.65 -28.46 33.14
CA GLY A 35 -21.22 -27.17 33.44
C GLY A 35 -21.26 -26.85 34.93
N ALA A 36 -21.73 -27.77 35.77
CA ALA A 36 -21.79 -27.61 37.24
C ALA A 36 -20.39 -27.42 37.84
N ARG A 37 -19.38 -28.15 37.34
CA ARG A 37 -17.99 -28.06 37.81
C ARG A 37 -17.34 -26.73 37.40
N GLY A 38 -17.54 -26.28 36.17
CA GLY A 38 -17.03 -24.97 35.69
C GLY A 38 -17.58 -23.78 36.44
N LEU A 39 -18.84 -23.86 36.92
CA LEU A 39 -19.40 -22.85 37.82
C LEU A 39 -18.77 -22.85 39.20
N ALA A 40 -18.46 -24.03 39.75
CA ALA A 40 -17.83 -24.16 41.07
C ALA A 40 -16.33 -23.83 41.09
N SER A 41 -15.62 -24.00 39.98
CA SER A 41 -14.19 -23.72 39.84
C SER A 41 -13.84 -22.30 39.45
N GLY A 42 -14.81 -21.46 39.02
CA GLY A 42 -14.57 -20.10 38.48
C GLY A 42 -14.04 -20.09 37.06
N ASP A 43 -13.95 -21.23 36.37
CA ASP A 43 -13.42 -21.34 35.00
C ASP A 43 -14.25 -20.51 33.98
N TYR A 44 -15.55 -20.36 34.24
CA TYR A 44 -16.42 -19.52 33.43
C TYR A 44 -16.07 -18.04 33.53
N ASP A 45 -15.73 -17.56 34.72
CA ASP A 45 -15.34 -16.16 34.92
C ASP A 45 -13.99 -15.85 34.28
N LEU A 46 -13.03 -16.77 34.42
CA LEU A 46 -11.73 -16.68 33.73
C LEU A 46 -11.91 -16.65 32.20
N ARG A 47 -12.74 -17.54 31.66
CA ARG A 47 -13.00 -17.57 30.22
C ARG A 47 -13.75 -16.32 29.76
N GLN A 48 -14.69 -15.81 30.52
CA GLN A 48 -15.33 -14.52 30.21
C GLN A 48 -14.32 -13.37 30.21
N GLN A 49 -13.38 -13.35 31.15
CA GLN A 49 -12.31 -12.33 31.17
C GLN A 49 -11.43 -12.45 29.91
N GLN A 50 -10.96 -13.64 29.58
CA GLN A 50 -10.17 -13.87 28.37
C GLN A 50 -10.90 -13.41 27.10
N LEU A 51 -12.18 -13.76 26.94
CA LEU A 51 -12.96 -13.34 25.79
C LEU A 51 -13.19 -11.82 25.75
N ARG A 52 -13.29 -11.15 26.91
CA ARG A 52 -13.35 -9.68 26.98
C ARG A 52 -12.02 -9.05 26.57
N GLU A 53 -10.90 -9.59 27.06
CA GLU A 53 -9.56 -9.16 26.68
C GLU A 53 -9.32 -9.32 25.18
N GLU A 54 -9.59 -10.51 24.61
CA GLU A 54 -9.49 -10.75 23.17
C GLU A 54 -10.37 -9.80 22.34
N ARG A 55 -11.58 -9.52 22.81
CA ARG A 55 -12.47 -8.57 22.16
C ARG A 55 -11.89 -7.15 22.20
N ASP A 56 -11.41 -6.73 23.37
CA ASP A 56 -10.89 -5.37 23.56
C ASP A 56 -9.57 -5.17 22.78
N ASP A 57 -8.73 -6.19 22.72
CA ASP A 57 -7.53 -6.22 21.85
C ASP A 57 -7.92 -6.12 20.37
N SER A 58 -8.88 -6.93 19.92
CA SER A 58 -9.39 -6.90 18.54
C SER A 58 -9.99 -5.55 18.18
N LEU A 59 -10.72 -4.92 19.11
CA LEU A 59 -11.27 -3.56 18.91
C LEU A 59 -10.17 -2.51 18.86
N SER A 60 -9.12 -2.66 19.66
CA SER A 60 -7.94 -1.79 19.65
C SER A 60 -7.20 -1.88 18.32
N GLU A 61 -6.96 -3.10 17.84
CA GLU A 61 -6.35 -3.35 16.54
C GLU A 61 -7.19 -2.78 15.40
N LEU A 62 -8.49 -3.02 15.39
CA LEU A 62 -9.39 -2.46 14.39
C LEU A 62 -9.36 -0.92 14.35
N ARG A 63 -9.26 -0.27 15.52
CA ARG A 63 -9.13 1.19 15.61
C ARG A 63 -7.79 1.68 15.07
N SER A 64 -6.70 0.92 15.28
CA SER A 64 -5.38 1.27 14.75
C SER A 64 -5.35 1.13 13.23
N LEU A 65 -5.88 0.03 12.68
CA LEU A 65 -5.97 -0.19 11.24
C LEU A 65 -6.85 0.86 10.53
N ARG A 66 -7.95 1.28 11.16
CA ARG A 66 -8.79 2.37 10.62
C ARG A 66 -8.04 3.71 10.57
N ARG A 67 -7.26 4.03 11.60
CA ARG A 67 -6.44 5.26 11.61
C ARG A 67 -5.34 5.22 10.56
N GLU A 68 -4.68 4.07 10.41
CA GLU A 68 -3.67 3.85 9.38
C GLU A 68 -4.28 3.96 7.97
N GLY A 69 -5.43 3.32 7.74
CA GLY A 69 -6.18 3.43 6.48
C GLY A 69 -6.51 4.88 6.13
N ALA A 70 -7.02 5.66 7.08
CA ALA A 70 -7.33 7.08 6.86
C ALA A 70 -6.06 7.92 6.57
N ALA A 71 -4.94 7.61 7.24
CA ALA A 71 -3.66 8.27 6.97
C ALA A 71 -3.16 7.96 5.54
N LEU A 72 -3.25 6.69 5.12
CA LEU A 72 -2.87 6.28 3.76
C LEU A 72 -3.77 6.91 2.68
N GLU A 73 -5.06 7.05 2.93
CA GLU A 73 -5.97 7.77 2.01
C GLU A 73 -5.59 9.25 1.87
N THR A 74 -5.24 9.89 2.97
CA THR A 74 -4.78 11.30 2.97
C THR A 74 -3.47 11.43 2.19
N GLU A 75 -2.51 10.53 2.42
CA GLU A 75 -1.24 10.51 1.68
C GLU A 75 -1.46 10.28 0.18
N ARG A 76 -2.35 9.37 -0.19
CA ARG A 76 -2.73 9.14 -1.59
C ARG A 76 -3.33 10.38 -2.24
N ALA A 77 -4.22 11.09 -1.55
CA ALA A 77 -4.82 12.32 -2.05
C ALA A 77 -3.75 13.40 -2.30
N MET A 78 -2.84 13.62 -1.34
CA MET A 78 -1.73 14.56 -1.50
C MET A 78 -0.84 14.22 -2.69
N ARG A 79 -0.47 12.96 -2.85
CA ARG A 79 0.34 12.50 -4.00
C ARG A 79 -0.40 12.70 -5.34
N ALA A 80 -1.70 12.45 -5.37
CA ALA A 80 -2.50 12.68 -6.57
C ALA A 80 -2.53 14.18 -6.96
N ASP A 81 -2.65 15.07 -5.99
CA ASP A 81 -2.62 16.52 -6.21
C ASP A 81 -1.25 17.00 -6.70
N GLU A 82 -0.15 16.48 -6.15
CA GLU A 82 1.20 16.75 -6.61
C GLU A 82 1.40 16.33 -8.07
N VAL A 83 1.00 15.11 -8.42
CA VAL A 83 1.08 14.61 -9.82
C VAL A 83 0.22 15.48 -10.74
N ALA A 84 -0.98 15.88 -10.31
CA ALA A 84 -1.84 16.75 -11.10
C ALA A 84 -1.21 18.14 -11.31
N ALA A 85 -0.51 18.69 -10.32
CA ALA A 85 0.23 19.93 -10.45
C ALA A 85 1.38 19.80 -11.46
N GLN A 86 2.17 18.75 -11.38
CA GLN A 86 3.26 18.46 -12.33
C GLN A 86 2.75 18.32 -13.76
N ARG A 87 1.63 17.63 -13.96
CA ARG A 87 1.00 17.50 -15.29
C ARG A 87 0.57 18.85 -15.87
N ARG A 88 0.00 19.75 -15.06
CA ARG A 88 -0.36 21.11 -15.52
C ARG A 88 0.85 21.91 -15.97
N GLN A 89 1.95 21.85 -15.20
CA GLN A 89 3.19 22.55 -15.55
C GLN A 89 3.84 21.96 -16.81
N LEU A 90 3.82 20.62 -16.94
CA LEU A 90 4.31 19.94 -18.13
C LEU A 90 3.50 20.30 -19.38
N ALA A 91 2.18 20.38 -19.30
CA ALA A 91 1.32 20.80 -20.39
C ALA A 91 1.63 22.24 -20.82
N ALA A 92 1.90 23.13 -19.88
CA ALA A 92 2.33 24.50 -20.19
C ALA A 92 3.69 24.52 -20.93
N LEU A 93 4.64 23.70 -20.48
CA LEU A 93 5.94 23.58 -21.15
C LEU A 93 5.80 22.99 -22.57
N GLN A 94 4.94 21.99 -22.76
CA GLN A 94 4.63 21.44 -24.08
C GLN A 94 4.07 22.50 -25.03
N SER A 95 3.13 23.32 -24.56
CA SER A 95 2.56 24.42 -25.36
C SER A 95 3.63 25.42 -25.76
N ARG A 96 4.46 25.86 -24.83
CA ARG A 96 5.59 26.77 -25.09
C ARG A 96 6.58 26.16 -26.09
N ASN A 97 6.90 24.88 -25.97
CA ASN A 97 7.79 24.18 -26.88
C ASN A 97 7.21 24.06 -28.31
N GLN A 98 5.89 23.88 -28.44
CA GLN A 98 5.21 23.90 -29.74
C GLN A 98 5.25 25.31 -30.37
N GLU A 99 5.06 26.34 -29.57
CA GLU A 99 5.17 27.73 -30.03
C GLU A 99 6.60 28.04 -30.49
N MET A 100 7.60 27.60 -29.72
CA MET A 100 9.00 27.71 -30.15
C MET A 100 9.26 27.05 -31.50
N ALA A 101 8.69 25.86 -31.73
CA ALA A 101 8.83 25.17 -33.02
C ALA A 101 8.26 26.02 -34.17
N ARG A 102 7.10 26.65 -33.95
CA ARG A 102 6.52 27.57 -34.95
C ARG A 102 7.40 28.79 -35.19
N ARG A 103 7.97 29.37 -34.14
CA ARG A 103 8.87 30.54 -34.22
C ARG A 103 10.16 30.19 -34.96
N ILE A 104 10.76 29.04 -34.72
CA ILE A 104 11.94 28.56 -35.46
C ILE A 104 11.62 28.43 -36.94
N GLU A 105 10.46 27.89 -37.31
CA GLU A 105 10.04 27.79 -38.71
C GLU A 105 9.80 29.15 -39.36
N GLN A 106 9.26 30.09 -38.64
CA GLN A 106 9.06 31.49 -39.10
C GLN A 106 10.42 32.17 -39.32
N LEU A 107 11.37 32.04 -38.39
CA LEU A 107 12.73 32.58 -38.54
C LEU A 107 13.44 32.01 -39.77
N ARG A 108 13.28 30.70 -40.01
CA ARG A 108 13.80 30.03 -41.22
C ARG A 108 13.22 30.61 -42.50
N ARG A 109 11.89 30.83 -42.57
CA ARG A 109 11.21 31.36 -43.75
C ARG A 109 11.57 32.80 -44.02
N SER A 110 11.68 33.62 -42.97
CA SER A 110 12.02 35.05 -43.10
C SER A 110 13.52 35.28 -43.38
N LYS A 111 14.35 34.23 -43.33
CA LYS A 111 15.82 34.33 -43.40
C LYS A 111 16.44 35.30 -42.39
N ALA A 112 15.71 35.54 -41.29
CA ALA A 112 16.14 36.45 -40.21
C ALA A 112 17.27 35.86 -39.33
N ALA A 113 17.56 34.55 -39.49
CA ALA A 113 18.67 33.86 -38.81
C ALA A 113 19.41 33.00 -39.80
N THR A 114 20.71 32.73 -39.51
CA THR A 114 21.52 31.85 -40.32
C THR A 114 20.97 30.41 -40.35
N GLU A 115 21.20 29.69 -41.43
CA GLU A 115 20.76 28.28 -41.54
C GLU A 115 21.34 27.41 -40.42
N GLN A 116 22.61 27.64 -40.03
CA GLN A 116 23.26 26.91 -38.94
C GLN A 116 22.53 27.17 -37.63
N ARG A 117 22.17 28.40 -37.28
CA ARG A 117 21.47 28.76 -36.04
C ARG A 117 20.08 28.14 -36.00
N THR A 118 19.33 28.20 -37.08
CA THR A 118 17.99 27.57 -37.14
C THR A 118 18.04 26.07 -37.09
N ALA A 119 19.07 25.44 -37.69
CA ALA A 119 19.29 24.01 -37.60
C ALA A 119 19.65 23.57 -36.15
N GLU A 120 20.47 24.33 -35.46
CA GLU A 120 20.79 24.08 -34.06
C GLU A 120 19.58 24.23 -33.15
N MET A 121 18.83 25.31 -33.26
CA MET A 121 17.57 25.51 -32.52
C MET A 121 16.61 24.35 -32.72
N ARG A 122 16.42 23.90 -33.98
CA ARG A 122 15.57 22.75 -34.32
C ARG A 122 16.03 21.47 -33.65
N ARG A 123 17.32 21.16 -33.68
CA ARG A 123 17.87 19.95 -33.02
C ARG A 123 17.63 19.96 -31.52
N LYS A 124 17.88 21.09 -30.86
CA LYS A 124 17.65 21.26 -29.42
C LYS A 124 16.15 21.17 -29.08
N GLN A 125 15.30 21.80 -29.86
CA GLN A 125 13.84 21.75 -29.69
C GLN A 125 13.29 20.31 -29.85
N GLN A 126 13.77 19.55 -30.86
CA GLN A 126 13.38 18.15 -31.02
C GLN A 126 13.84 17.25 -29.86
N ARG A 127 15.04 17.53 -29.30
CA ARG A 127 15.51 16.84 -28.11
C ARG A 127 14.58 17.16 -26.93
N LEU A 128 14.31 18.41 -26.67
CA LEU A 128 13.40 18.84 -25.60
C LEU A 128 12.01 18.18 -25.75
N THR A 129 11.48 18.09 -26.97
CA THR A 129 10.21 17.39 -27.22
C THR A 129 10.26 15.91 -26.79
N ARG A 130 11.34 15.21 -27.07
CA ARG A 130 11.50 13.79 -26.64
C ARG A 130 11.60 13.68 -25.12
N ASP A 131 12.39 14.56 -24.49
CA ASP A 131 12.60 14.55 -23.06
C ASP A 131 11.32 14.88 -22.30
N ILE A 132 10.50 15.81 -22.82
CA ILE A 132 9.16 16.09 -22.28
C ILE A 132 8.26 14.85 -22.34
N ARG A 133 8.19 14.16 -23.49
CA ARG A 133 7.37 12.95 -23.64
C ARG A 133 7.84 11.82 -22.72
N GLN A 134 9.15 11.68 -22.55
CA GLN A 134 9.70 10.70 -21.63
C GLN A 134 9.30 11.02 -20.19
N PHE A 135 9.40 12.27 -19.78
CA PHE A 135 9.00 12.72 -18.45
C PHE A 135 7.49 12.49 -18.21
N GLU A 136 6.65 12.79 -19.19
CA GLU A 136 5.21 12.50 -19.15
C GLU A 136 4.95 11.01 -18.91
N ALA A 137 5.61 10.14 -19.66
CA ALA A 137 5.47 8.69 -19.50
C ALA A 137 5.98 8.16 -18.16
N GLU A 138 7.00 8.78 -17.56
CA GLU A 138 7.50 8.43 -16.22
C GLU A 138 6.53 8.89 -15.12
N LEU A 139 5.91 10.07 -15.27
CA LEU A 139 4.84 10.53 -14.38
C LEU A 139 3.62 9.61 -14.41
N ASP A 140 3.20 9.20 -15.62
CA ASP A 140 2.04 8.32 -15.80
C ASP A 140 2.25 6.94 -15.20
N ARG A 141 3.49 6.44 -15.21
CA ARG A 141 3.86 5.17 -14.59
C ARG A 141 4.11 5.27 -13.08
N GLY A 142 4.06 6.47 -12.50
CA GLY A 142 4.35 6.69 -11.08
C GLY A 142 5.79 6.35 -10.69
N GLN A 143 6.75 6.47 -11.62
CA GLN A 143 8.14 6.07 -11.40
C GLN A 143 8.97 7.15 -10.70
N LEU A 144 8.42 8.35 -10.50
CA LEU A 144 9.13 9.50 -9.94
C LEU A 144 8.55 9.89 -8.60
N SER A 145 9.42 10.13 -7.63
CA SER A 145 9.04 10.86 -6.41
C SER A 145 8.84 12.36 -6.73
N ALA A 146 8.12 13.09 -5.88
CA ALA A 146 7.89 14.53 -6.06
C ALA A 146 9.18 15.34 -6.26
N PRO A 147 10.26 15.15 -5.45
CA PRO A 147 11.52 15.87 -5.66
C PRO A 147 12.21 15.52 -7.00
N GLN A 148 12.10 14.25 -7.45
CA GLN A 148 12.66 13.83 -8.74
C GLN A 148 11.89 14.45 -9.92
N ALA A 149 10.56 14.52 -9.82
CA ALA A 149 9.72 15.18 -10.81
C ALA A 149 10.02 16.67 -10.92
N ASP A 150 10.17 17.36 -9.79
CA ASP A 150 10.55 18.78 -9.76
C ASP A 150 11.93 19.02 -10.38
N ALA A 151 12.93 18.24 -10.01
CA ALA A 151 14.28 18.35 -10.55
C ALA A 151 14.28 18.15 -12.08
N LYS A 152 13.51 17.19 -12.58
CA LYS A 152 13.39 16.89 -14.00
C LYS A 152 12.68 18.02 -14.74
N ARG A 153 11.58 18.54 -14.21
CA ARG A 153 10.88 19.70 -14.74
C ARG A 153 11.79 20.92 -14.86
N LEU A 154 12.52 21.27 -13.80
CA LEU A 154 13.48 22.37 -13.80
C LEU A 154 14.60 22.17 -14.83
N SER A 155 15.00 20.95 -15.08
CA SER A 155 15.98 20.62 -16.13
C SER A 155 15.43 20.90 -17.53
N LEU A 156 14.17 20.54 -17.79
CA LEU A 156 13.47 20.78 -19.06
C LEU A 156 13.24 22.28 -19.30
N GLU A 157 12.90 23.04 -18.26
CA GLU A 157 12.76 24.50 -18.33
C GLU A 157 14.09 25.17 -18.68
N ARG A 158 15.19 24.74 -18.06
CA ARG A 158 16.54 25.25 -18.43
C ARG A 158 16.92 24.93 -19.87
N GLN A 159 16.55 23.76 -20.38
CA GLN A 159 16.76 23.41 -21.79
C GLN A 159 15.93 24.32 -22.71
N TYR A 160 14.69 24.61 -22.35
CA TYR A 160 13.84 25.55 -23.07
C TYR A 160 14.48 26.95 -23.15
N ASP A 161 14.87 27.50 -22.00
CA ASP A 161 15.48 28.84 -21.89
C ASP A 161 16.82 28.92 -22.68
N ALA A 162 17.57 27.81 -22.72
CA ALA A 162 18.82 27.75 -23.50
C ALA A 162 18.56 27.77 -25.03
N ILE A 163 17.39 27.34 -25.50
CA ILE A 163 17.00 27.43 -26.90
C ILE A 163 16.51 28.85 -27.22
N GLU A 164 15.77 29.46 -26.30
CA GLU A 164 15.22 30.81 -26.48
C GLU A 164 16.32 31.89 -26.61
N LYS A 165 17.46 31.65 -25.96
CA LYS A 165 18.63 32.55 -26.01
C LYS A 165 19.50 32.42 -27.27
N LEU A 166 19.23 31.41 -28.10
CA LEU A 166 19.92 31.23 -29.40
C LEU A 166 19.36 32.16 -30.47
#